data_a9b17c2ff830e75e6a6fd5069bc04425
#
_entry.id   a9b17c2ff830e75e6a6fd5069bc04425
#
_cell.length_a   1.000
_cell.length_b   1.000
_cell.length_c   1.000
_cell.angle_alpha   90.00
_cell.angle_beta   90.00
_cell.angle_gamma   90.00
#
_symmetry.space_group_name_H-M   'P 1'
#
loop_
_entity.id
_entity.type
_entity.pdbx_description
1 polymer ?
#
loop_
_entity_poly.entity_id
_entity_poly.type
_entity_poly.pdbx_seq_one_letter_code
_entity_poly.pdbx_strand_id
1 'polypeptide(L)'
;MGYKIFVSYKYQDHDVAKLEGGKNQTPRDYVDYLQKISFSGDDVNKAEIANEDYSGLTDEAIRKCLAKKIWDSSITLVLISPNMVDLAQAEKNQWIPWEIAQSLKMRTKIAKRILPNAIIAVVLPNVSGKYNYFVNYWKYIDQNNQQHLVRNISVNRTFKIIARNMFNLKEPMVDFVSGKKVYHGNSSYITVAEWNKFIKNMDYYFKKAITIRNSIADYNLSEKLD
;
A
#
# COMPACT_ATOMS: atom_id res chain seq x y z
N MET A 1 -2.40 -5.31 21.27
CA MET A 1 -1.02 -5.42 20.73
C MET A 1 -0.93 -4.49 19.56
N GLY A 2 -0.18 -3.40 19.70
CA GLY A 2 -0.06 -2.37 18.67
C GLY A 2 0.78 -2.84 17.48
N TYR A 3 0.48 -2.32 16.28
CA TYR A 3 1.26 -2.56 15.08
C TYR A 3 2.31 -1.46 14.91
N LYS A 4 3.52 -1.85 14.51
CA LYS A 4 4.53 -0.89 14.05
C LYS A 4 4.31 -0.66 12.57
N ILE A 5 3.98 0.56 12.19
CA ILE A 5 3.54 0.93 10.84
C ILE A 5 4.53 1.89 10.21
N PHE A 6 4.94 1.62 8.97
CA PHE A 6 5.65 2.53 8.10
C PHE A 6 4.70 3.05 7.03
N VAL A 7 4.69 4.36 6.76
CA VAL A 7 3.86 4.96 5.72
C VAL A 7 4.74 5.46 4.58
N SER A 8 4.48 4.95 3.37
CA SER A 8 5.14 5.33 2.12
C SER A 8 4.18 6.13 1.25
N TYR A 9 4.55 7.32 0.81
CA TYR A 9 3.67 8.19 0.03
C TYR A 9 4.44 9.27 -0.75
N LYS A 10 3.82 9.84 -1.80
CA LYS A 10 4.32 11.03 -2.47
C LYS A 10 3.90 12.28 -1.70
N TYR A 11 4.87 13.04 -1.21
CA TYR A 11 4.61 14.20 -0.35
C TYR A 11 3.74 15.26 -1.01
N GLN A 12 4.06 15.61 -2.26
CA GLN A 12 3.36 16.65 -3.03
C GLN A 12 2.61 16.01 -4.20
N ASP A 13 1.32 15.74 -3.99
CA ASP A 13 0.35 15.39 -5.02
C ASP A 13 -0.94 16.16 -4.71
N HIS A 14 -1.18 17.24 -5.43
CA HIS A 14 -2.33 18.13 -5.20
C HIS A 14 -3.63 17.62 -5.85
N ASP A 15 -3.58 16.50 -6.57
CA ASP A 15 -4.76 15.88 -7.18
C ASP A 15 -5.55 14.96 -6.23
N VAL A 16 -5.23 14.97 -4.95
CA VAL A 16 -6.02 14.34 -3.90
C VAL A 16 -7.13 15.25 -3.39
N ALA A 17 -8.22 14.69 -2.90
CA ALA A 17 -9.28 15.47 -2.27
C ALA A 17 -8.75 16.15 -1.00
N LYS A 18 -9.27 17.35 -0.73
CA LYS A 18 -8.99 18.04 0.52
C LYS A 18 -9.61 17.27 1.67
N LEU A 19 -8.78 16.89 2.63
CA LEU A 19 -9.25 16.25 3.85
C LEU A 19 -9.82 17.30 4.80
N GLU A 20 -10.92 16.99 5.48
CA GLU A 20 -11.49 17.88 6.50
C GLU A 20 -10.46 18.16 7.60
N GLY A 21 -10.19 19.44 7.87
CA GLY A 21 -9.13 19.86 8.76
C GLY A 21 -7.70 19.76 8.20
N GLY A 22 -7.52 19.29 6.96
CA GLY A 22 -6.23 19.27 6.26
C GLY A 22 -5.80 20.65 5.80
N LYS A 23 -4.46 20.91 5.83
CA LYS A 23 -3.89 22.25 5.55
C LYS A 23 -3.49 22.41 4.08
N ASN A 24 -2.98 21.34 3.44
CA ASN A 24 -2.22 21.45 2.20
C ASN A 24 -2.85 20.78 0.98
N GLN A 25 -3.94 20.02 1.14
CA GLN A 25 -4.55 19.20 0.08
C GLN A 25 -3.50 18.29 -0.61
N THR A 26 -2.78 17.52 0.21
CA THR A 26 -1.74 16.58 -0.23
C THR A 26 -1.85 15.27 0.53
N PRO A 27 -1.19 14.18 0.10
CA PRO A 27 -1.11 12.94 0.87
C PRO A 27 -0.56 13.14 2.28
N ARG A 28 0.21 14.20 2.52
CA ARG A 28 0.69 14.54 3.88
C ARG A 28 -0.45 14.76 4.87
N ASP A 29 -1.51 15.47 4.48
CA ASP A 29 -2.67 15.70 5.36
C ASP A 29 -3.32 14.37 5.80
N TYR A 30 -3.32 13.36 4.92
CA TYR A 30 -3.82 12.01 5.24
C TYR A 30 -2.91 11.29 6.23
N VAL A 31 -1.60 11.47 6.13
CA VAL A 31 -0.65 10.93 7.11
C VAL A 31 -0.83 11.60 8.47
N ASP A 32 -0.94 12.93 8.52
CA ASP A 32 -1.17 13.69 9.75
C ASP A 32 -2.49 13.28 10.42
N TYR A 33 -3.52 13.02 9.63
CA TYR A 33 -4.79 12.48 10.12
C TYR A 33 -4.61 11.09 10.76
N LEU A 34 -3.92 10.17 10.07
CA LEU A 34 -3.61 8.85 10.62
C LEU A 34 -2.84 8.94 11.95
N GLN A 35 -1.87 9.86 12.05
CA GLN A 35 -1.12 10.08 13.28
C GLN A 35 -2.00 10.52 14.43
N LYS A 36 -3.00 11.38 14.16
CA LYS A 36 -3.89 11.90 15.20
C LYS A 36 -4.88 10.88 15.76
N ILE A 37 -5.50 10.09 14.86
CA ILE A 37 -6.66 9.25 15.26
C ILE A 37 -6.32 7.79 15.47
N SER A 38 -5.25 7.29 14.84
CA SER A 38 -5.05 5.86 14.66
C SER A 38 -3.79 5.33 15.31
N PHE A 39 -2.81 6.18 15.53
CA PHE A 39 -1.54 5.79 16.14
C PHE A 39 -1.45 6.27 17.60
N SER A 40 -2.60 6.52 18.24
CA SER A 40 -2.68 6.77 19.67
C SER A 40 -2.55 5.44 20.43
N GLY A 41 -1.55 5.30 21.27
CA GLY A 41 -1.27 4.10 22.05
C GLY A 41 -0.11 3.29 21.52
N ASP A 42 -0.31 1.99 21.35
CA ASP A 42 0.75 1.04 20.99
C ASP A 42 1.14 1.04 19.49
N ASP A 43 0.37 1.72 18.63
CA ASP A 43 0.66 1.82 17.20
C ASP A 43 1.61 3.00 16.93
N VAL A 44 2.80 2.71 16.40
CA VAL A 44 3.85 3.71 16.18
C VAL A 44 4.07 3.90 14.68
N ASN A 45 3.85 5.14 14.21
CA ASN A 45 4.30 5.53 12.87
C ASN A 45 5.82 5.71 12.87
N LYS A 46 6.51 4.89 12.06
CA LYS A 46 7.98 4.93 11.94
C LYS A 46 8.48 5.82 10.80
N ALA A 47 7.61 6.28 9.89
CA ALA A 47 8.05 6.99 8.70
C ALA A 47 8.51 8.43 8.99
N GLU A 48 7.82 9.11 9.90
CA GLU A 48 8.15 10.48 10.24
C GLU A 48 7.92 10.74 11.74
N ILE A 49 9.00 10.83 12.49
CA ILE A 49 8.98 11.54 13.76
C ILE A 49 8.99 13.02 13.37
N ALA A 50 8.03 13.78 13.84
CA ALA A 50 7.75 15.17 13.45
C ALA A 50 8.94 16.16 13.53
N ASN A 51 10.12 15.75 13.97
CA ASN A 51 11.33 16.54 14.15
C ASN A 51 12.60 15.90 13.54
N GLU A 52 12.49 14.87 12.69
CA GLU A 52 13.69 14.37 12.00
C GLU A 52 13.96 15.25 10.77
N ASP A 53 14.92 16.15 10.92
CA ASP A 53 15.45 16.94 9.82
C ASP A 53 16.51 16.12 9.07
N TYR A 54 16.17 15.71 7.85
CA TYR A 54 17.10 15.06 6.92
C TYR A 54 17.88 16.07 6.06
N SER A 55 17.67 17.40 6.28
CA SER A 55 18.42 18.43 5.58
C SER A 55 19.91 18.30 5.92
N GLY A 56 20.75 18.17 4.92
CA GLY A 56 22.20 17.95 5.07
C GLY A 56 22.66 16.50 5.13
N LEU A 57 21.76 15.51 5.11
CA LEU A 57 22.14 14.11 4.96
C LEU A 57 22.28 13.72 3.48
N THR A 58 23.22 12.79 3.20
CA THR A 58 23.29 12.17 1.88
C THR A 58 22.12 11.20 1.67
N ASP A 59 21.76 10.97 0.40
CA ASP A 59 20.72 9.96 0.03
C ASP A 59 21.00 8.59 0.64
N GLU A 60 22.27 8.20 0.75
CA GLU A 60 22.68 6.92 1.35
C GLU A 60 22.37 6.90 2.87
N ALA A 61 22.66 7.99 3.58
CA ALA A 61 22.34 8.11 5.00
C ALA A 61 20.84 8.08 5.24
N ILE A 62 20.06 8.79 4.42
CA ILE A 62 18.60 8.78 4.46
C ILE A 62 18.09 7.34 4.23
N ARG A 63 18.59 6.65 3.19
CA ARG A 63 18.21 5.25 2.90
C ARG A 63 18.51 4.33 4.08
N LYS A 64 19.64 4.47 4.77
CA LYS A 64 19.96 3.68 5.98
C LYS A 64 18.97 3.91 7.10
N CYS A 65 18.61 5.17 7.36
CA CYS A 65 17.62 5.53 8.37
C CYS A 65 16.24 4.94 8.04
N LEU A 66 15.75 5.14 6.81
CA LEU A 66 14.46 4.63 6.37
C LEU A 66 14.44 3.09 6.36
N ALA A 67 15.51 2.42 5.89
CA ALA A 67 15.61 0.97 5.95
C ALA A 67 15.43 0.45 7.39
N LYS A 68 16.06 1.08 8.38
CA LYS A 68 15.92 0.71 9.79
C LYS A 68 14.47 0.85 10.27
N LYS A 69 13.79 1.95 9.89
CA LYS A 69 12.37 2.19 10.24
C LYS A 69 11.44 1.16 9.59
N ILE A 70 11.61 0.89 8.29
CA ILE A 70 10.88 -0.15 7.56
C ILE A 70 11.10 -1.50 8.25
N TRP A 71 12.32 -1.79 8.67
CA TRP A 71 12.70 -3.05 9.29
C TRP A 71 12.15 -3.23 10.70
N ASP A 72 11.92 -2.18 11.41
CA ASP A 72 11.28 -2.20 12.72
C ASP A 72 9.75 -2.20 12.63
N SER A 73 9.21 -2.11 11.42
CA SER A 73 7.78 -2.13 11.16
C SER A 73 7.27 -3.53 10.84
N SER A 74 6.01 -3.79 11.12
CA SER A 74 5.31 -5.03 10.76
C SER A 74 4.36 -4.84 9.58
N ILE A 75 3.96 -3.60 9.34
CA ILE A 75 3.05 -3.19 8.26
C ILE A 75 3.66 -2.01 7.53
N THR A 76 3.56 -2.01 6.20
CA THR A 76 3.81 -0.86 5.35
C THR A 76 2.48 -0.42 4.73
N LEU A 77 2.06 0.82 5.02
CA LEU A 77 0.98 1.48 4.29
C LEU A 77 1.60 2.21 3.10
N VAL A 78 1.12 1.96 1.90
CA VAL A 78 1.46 2.78 0.74
C VAL A 78 0.22 3.57 0.32
N LEU A 79 0.32 4.91 0.34
CA LEU A 79 -0.79 5.76 -0.08
C LEU A 79 -0.73 5.90 -1.60
N ILE A 80 -1.76 5.41 -2.28
CA ILE A 80 -1.92 5.52 -3.72
C ILE A 80 -2.64 6.84 -4.01
N SER A 81 -1.95 7.77 -4.64
CA SER A 81 -2.50 9.06 -5.09
C SER A 81 -2.48 9.16 -6.61
N PRO A 82 -3.28 10.04 -7.23
CA PRO A 82 -3.42 10.10 -8.70
C PRO A 82 -2.12 10.25 -9.47
N ASN A 83 -1.18 11.04 -8.95
CA ASN A 83 0.12 11.31 -9.58
C ASN A 83 1.29 10.74 -8.77
N MET A 84 1.10 9.62 -8.05
CA MET A 84 2.16 9.05 -7.24
C MET A 84 3.41 8.67 -8.05
N VAL A 85 3.24 8.30 -9.31
CA VAL A 85 4.33 7.94 -10.23
C VAL A 85 4.80 9.19 -10.95
N ASP A 86 6.07 9.52 -10.84
CA ASP A 86 6.71 10.53 -11.67
C ASP A 86 7.18 9.87 -12.97
N LEU A 87 6.49 10.17 -14.07
CA LEU A 87 6.80 9.60 -15.39
C LEU A 87 8.09 10.19 -16.01
N ALA A 88 8.59 11.31 -15.50
CA ALA A 88 9.83 11.92 -15.95
C ALA A 88 11.08 11.22 -15.39
N GLN A 89 10.92 10.36 -14.39
CA GLN A 89 12.01 9.65 -13.74
C GLN A 89 11.85 8.13 -13.85
N ALA A 90 12.98 7.41 -13.98
CA ALA A 90 12.95 5.96 -13.88
C ALA A 90 12.45 5.53 -12.47
N GLU A 91 11.65 4.47 -12.41
CA GLU A 91 11.05 4.01 -11.14
C GLU A 91 12.12 3.73 -10.06
N LYS A 92 13.26 3.14 -10.44
CA LYS A 92 14.37 2.83 -9.52
C LYS A 92 14.96 4.06 -8.82
N ASN A 93 14.75 5.27 -9.37
CA ASN A 93 15.25 6.52 -8.80
C ASN A 93 14.21 7.19 -7.88
N GLN A 94 13.00 6.65 -7.80
CA GLN A 94 11.94 7.17 -6.94
C GLN A 94 11.94 6.44 -5.58
N TRP A 95 11.55 7.16 -4.52
CA TRP A 95 11.63 6.64 -3.15
C TRP A 95 10.63 5.51 -2.87
N ILE A 96 9.38 5.66 -3.30
CA ILE A 96 8.31 4.69 -3.01
C ILE A 96 8.67 3.27 -3.50
N PRO A 97 9.14 3.06 -4.76
CA PRO A 97 9.58 1.74 -5.20
C PRO A 97 10.67 1.13 -4.33
N TRP A 98 11.64 1.94 -3.91
CA TRP A 98 12.72 1.49 -3.04
C TRP A 98 12.19 1.09 -1.65
N GLU A 99 11.29 1.89 -1.05
CA GLU A 99 10.68 1.60 0.25
C GLU A 99 9.86 0.31 0.22
N ILE A 100 9.08 0.10 -0.86
CA ILE A 100 8.32 -1.14 -1.06
C ILE A 100 9.27 -2.34 -1.23
N ALA A 101 10.36 -2.20 -2.01
CA ALA A 101 11.37 -3.25 -2.14
C ALA A 101 11.99 -3.61 -0.77
N GLN A 102 12.31 -2.61 0.08
CA GLN A 102 12.81 -2.88 1.43
C GLN A 102 11.76 -3.58 2.30
N SER A 103 10.48 -3.22 2.15
CA SER A 103 9.36 -3.81 2.89
C SER A 103 9.11 -5.27 2.53
N LEU A 104 9.40 -5.67 1.28
CA LEU A 104 9.22 -7.03 0.77
C LEU A 104 10.38 -7.98 1.10
N LYS A 105 11.53 -7.46 1.54
CA LYS A 105 12.71 -8.30 1.83
C LYS A 105 12.49 -9.21 3.02
N MET A 106 12.75 -10.50 2.83
CA MET A 106 12.94 -11.45 3.92
C MET A 106 14.34 -11.29 4.51
N ARG A 107 14.46 -11.45 5.83
CA ARG A 107 15.73 -11.26 6.54
C ARG A 107 15.99 -12.38 7.53
N THR A 108 17.25 -12.50 7.91
CA THR A 108 17.69 -13.37 9.01
C THR A 108 18.30 -12.50 10.10
N LYS A 109 17.80 -12.58 11.32
CA LYS A 109 18.37 -11.93 12.49
C LYS A 109 18.63 -12.99 13.56
N ILE A 110 19.91 -13.20 13.91
CA ILE A 110 20.33 -14.15 14.95
C ILE A 110 19.62 -15.51 14.77
N ALA A 111 19.83 -16.15 13.61
CA ALA A 111 19.24 -17.44 13.23
C ALA A 111 17.70 -17.50 13.15
N LYS A 112 17.01 -16.37 13.30
CA LYS A 112 15.55 -16.27 13.13
C LYS A 112 15.20 -15.59 11.82
N ARG A 113 14.44 -16.26 10.97
CA ARG A 113 13.90 -15.68 9.73
C ARG A 113 12.79 -14.67 10.08
N ILE A 114 12.95 -13.44 9.59
CA ILE A 114 11.96 -12.37 9.74
C ILE A 114 11.19 -12.28 8.42
N LEU A 115 9.86 -12.37 8.51
CA LEU A 115 8.96 -12.19 7.37
C LEU A 115 9.03 -10.75 6.85
N PRO A 116 8.74 -10.50 5.56
CA PRO A 116 8.53 -9.15 5.03
C PRO A 116 7.40 -8.44 5.78
N ASN A 117 7.28 -7.13 5.56
CA ASN A 117 6.14 -6.39 6.08
C ASN A 117 4.86 -6.81 5.34
N ALA A 118 3.74 -6.86 6.06
CA ALA A 118 2.44 -6.85 5.43
C ALA A 118 2.24 -5.52 4.70
N ILE A 119 1.70 -5.52 3.48
CA ILE A 119 1.55 -4.28 2.70
C ILE A 119 0.08 -3.99 2.42
N ILE A 120 -0.32 -2.75 2.70
CA ILE A 120 -1.66 -2.25 2.42
C ILE A 120 -1.54 -1.02 1.51
N ALA A 121 -2.09 -1.11 0.30
CA ALA A 121 -2.24 0.00 -0.61
C ALA A 121 -3.55 0.73 -0.30
N VAL A 122 -3.45 1.91 0.31
CA VAL A 122 -4.58 2.76 0.66
C VAL A 122 -4.77 3.79 -0.44
N VAL A 123 -5.84 3.65 -1.20
CA VAL A 123 -6.16 4.53 -2.33
C VAL A 123 -6.81 5.80 -1.80
N LEU A 124 -6.18 6.94 -2.06
CA LEU A 124 -6.70 8.25 -1.70
C LEU A 124 -7.78 8.70 -2.70
N PRO A 125 -8.79 9.45 -2.28
CA PRO A 125 -9.73 10.03 -3.23
C PRO A 125 -9.05 11.13 -4.06
N ASN A 126 -9.39 11.23 -5.36
CA ASN A 126 -8.96 12.34 -6.20
C ASN A 126 -9.70 13.65 -5.81
N VAL A 127 -9.37 14.77 -6.42
CA VAL A 127 -10.00 16.08 -6.15
C VAL A 127 -11.53 16.08 -6.18
N SER A 128 -12.15 15.15 -6.93
CA SER A 128 -13.61 14.96 -6.98
C SER A 128 -14.14 13.99 -5.92
N GLY A 129 -13.33 13.54 -4.96
CA GLY A 129 -13.70 12.59 -3.94
C GLY A 129 -13.86 11.14 -4.46
N LYS A 130 -13.40 10.83 -5.67
CA LYS A 130 -13.58 9.51 -6.32
C LYS A 130 -12.28 8.72 -6.33
N TYR A 131 -12.42 7.37 -6.45
CA TYR A 131 -11.31 6.41 -6.51
C TYR A 131 -11.11 5.80 -7.90
N ASN A 132 -11.91 6.24 -8.89
CA ASN A 132 -12.03 5.61 -10.20
C ASN A 132 -10.77 5.66 -11.06
N TYR A 133 -9.80 6.47 -10.71
CA TYR A 133 -8.47 6.45 -11.35
C TYR A 133 -7.69 5.17 -11.04
N PHE A 134 -8.01 4.49 -9.92
CA PHE A 134 -7.32 3.27 -9.50
C PHE A 134 -8.29 2.11 -9.20
N VAL A 135 -9.44 2.37 -8.57
CA VAL A 135 -10.45 1.37 -8.22
C VAL A 135 -11.76 1.68 -8.93
N ASN A 136 -12.23 0.75 -9.76
CA ASN A 136 -13.50 0.82 -10.44
C ASN A 136 -14.35 -0.41 -10.11
N TYR A 137 -15.66 -0.30 -10.29
CA TYR A 137 -16.60 -1.39 -10.08
C TYR A 137 -17.43 -1.63 -11.32
N TRP A 138 -17.67 -2.90 -11.63
CA TRP A 138 -18.63 -3.31 -12.65
C TRP A 138 -19.45 -4.49 -12.15
N LYS A 139 -20.58 -4.73 -12.78
CA LYS A 139 -21.51 -5.78 -12.39
C LYS A 139 -21.69 -6.77 -13.51
N TYR A 140 -21.90 -8.04 -13.15
CA TYR A 140 -22.35 -9.06 -14.08
C TYR A 140 -23.41 -9.93 -13.43
N ILE A 141 -24.19 -10.63 -14.25
CA ILE A 141 -25.19 -11.60 -13.83
C ILE A 141 -24.65 -12.98 -14.22
N ASP A 142 -24.64 -13.91 -13.27
CA ASP A 142 -24.19 -15.28 -13.51
C ASP A 142 -25.31 -16.17 -14.12
N GLN A 143 -24.99 -17.45 -14.36
CA GLN A 143 -25.93 -18.42 -14.92
C GLN A 143 -27.14 -18.71 -14.01
N ASN A 144 -27.04 -18.40 -12.72
CA ASN A 144 -28.10 -18.56 -11.74
C ASN A 144 -28.92 -17.27 -11.57
N ASN A 145 -28.74 -16.30 -12.46
CA ASN A 145 -29.38 -14.98 -12.42
C ASN A 145 -29.02 -14.16 -11.16
N GLN A 146 -27.84 -14.42 -10.56
CA GLN A 146 -27.33 -13.65 -9.43
C GLN A 146 -26.43 -12.52 -9.89
N GLN A 147 -26.64 -11.32 -9.31
CA GLN A 147 -25.84 -10.16 -9.63
C GLN A 147 -24.56 -10.15 -8.77
N HIS A 148 -23.41 -10.05 -9.40
CA HIS A 148 -22.11 -9.94 -8.77
C HIS A 148 -21.51 -8.56 -9.01
N LEU A 149 -20.89 -7.99 -7.97
CA LEU A 149 -20.13 -6.76 -8.04
C LEU A 149 -18.62 -7.10 -8.07
N VAL A 150 -17.94 -6.74 -9.15
CA VAL A 150 -16.50 -6.97 -9.32
C VAL A 150 -15.74 -5.67 -9.15
N ARG A 151 -14.70 -5.71 -8.30
CA ARG A 151 -13.76 -4.61 -8.14
C ARG A 151 -12.61 -4.76 -9.15
N ASN A 152 -12.45 -3.78 -10.01
CA ASN A 152 -11.33 -3.67 -10.94
C ASN A 152 -10.25 -2.75 -10.37
N ILE A 153 -8.99 -3.19 -10.39
CA ILE A 153 -7.84 -2.43 -9.90
C ILE A 153 -6.94 -2.09 -11.09
N SER A 154 -6.68 -0.81 -11.31
CA SER A 154 -5.86 -0.30 -12.41
C SER A 154 -4.37 -0.35 -12.02
N VAL A 155 -3.79 -1.56 -12.00
CA VAL A 155 -2.40 -1.78 -11.56
C VAL A 155 -1.36 -1.03 -12.37
N ASN A 156 -1.67 -0.64 -13.60
CA ASN A 156 -0.82 0.17 -14.47
C ASN A 156 -0.72 1.66 -14.05
N ARG A 157 -1.52 2.07 -13.05
CA ARG A 157 -1.49 3.43 -12.47
C ARG A 157 -0.60 3.53 -11.24
N THR A 158 0.20 2.51 -10.96
CA THR A 158 1.15 2.49 -9.85
C THR A 158 2.49 1.96 -10.31
N PHE A 159 3.47 1.91 -9.41
CA PHE A 159 4.80 1.38 -9.70
C PHE A 159 4.76 -0.11 -10.01
N LYS A 160 5.66 -0.56 -10.89
CA LYS A 160 5.76 -1.97 -11.32
C LYS A 160 5.95 -2.93 -10.15
N ILE A 161 6.73 -2.53 -9.14
CA ILE A 161 6.92 -3.37 -7.95
C ILE A 161 5.62 -3.59 -7.18
N ILE A 162 4.74 -2.60 -7.09
CA ILE A 162 3.42 -2.73 -6.48
C ILE A 162 2.53 -3.61 -7.37
N ALA A 163 2.49 -3.33 -8.68
CA ALA A 163 1.70 -4.08 -9.66
C ALA A 163 2.04 -5.58 -9.67
N ARG A 164 3.34 -5.93 -9.61
CA ARG A 164 3.82 -7.33 -9.60
C ARG A 164 3.45 -8.10 -8.34
N ASN A 165 3.15 -7.41 -7.23
CA ASN A 165 2.72 -8.02 -5.98
C ASN A 165 1.19 -7.95 -5.79
N MET A 166 0.47 -7.63 -6.87
CA MET A 166 -0.99 -7.77 -6.98
C MET A 166 -1.32 -8.93 -7.91
N PHE A 167 -2.38 -9.68 -7.60
CA PHE A 167 -2.82 -10.87 -8.34
C PHE A 167 -1.70 -11.91 -8.51
N ASN A 168 -0.85 -12.03 -7.49
CA ASN A 168 0.37 -12.84 -7.50
C ASN A 168 0.27 -14.11 -6.61
N LEU A 169 -0.94 -14.52 -6.21
CA LEU A 169 -1.19 -15.83 -5.62
C LEU A 169 -0.76 -16.92 -6.61
N LYS A 170 -0.06 -17.96 -6.17
CA LYS A 170 0.47 -19.04 -7.03
C LYS A 170 -0.64 -19.84 -7.69
N GLU A 171 -1.68 -20.16 -6.92
CA GLU A 171 -2.84 -20.96 -7.36
C GLU A 171 -4.13 -20.17 -7.12
N PRO A 172 -4.42 -19.11 -7.91
CA PRO A 172 -5.61 -18.30 -7.71
C PRO A 172 -6.86 -19.02 -8.21
N MET A 173 -7.95 -18.89 -7.45
CA MET A 173 -9.28 -19.19 -7.98
C MET A 173 -9.68 -18.08 -8.95
N VAL A 174 -9.94 -18.41 -10.20
CA VAL A 174 -10.20 -17.45 -11.29
C VAL A 174 -11.38 -17.90 -12.12
N ASP A 175 -12.34 -17.00 -12.33
CA ASP A 175 -13.40 -17.14 -13.34
C ASP A 175 -13.10 -16.26 -14.55
N PHE A 176 -13.70 -16.63 -15.69
CA PHE A 176 -13.67 -15.83 -16.90
C PHE A 176 -15.08 -15.31 -17.19
N VAL A 177 -15.25 -13.99 -17.10
CA VAL A 177 -16.53 -13.32 -17.33
C VAL A 177 -16.34 -12.27 -18.42
N SER A 178 -17.05 -12.43 -19.53
CA SER A 178 -16.95 -11.53 -20.70
C SER A 178 -15.49 -11.28 -21.15
N GLY A 179 -14.68 -12.34 -21.17
CA GLY A 179 -13.26 -12.29 -21.57
C GLY A 179 -12.31 -11.67 -20.52
N LYS A 180 -12.81 -11.33 -19.33
CA LYS A 180 -12.01 -10.77 -18.23
C LYS A 180 -11.80 -11.80 -17.14
N LYS A 181 -10.59 -11.82 -16.55
CA LYS A 181 -10.30 -12.64 -15.38
C LYS A 181 -10.91 -12.00 -14.12
N VAL A 182 -11.68 -12.78 -13.38
CA VAL A 182 -12.23 -12.40 -12.05
C VAL A 182 -11.56 -13.29 -11.00
N TYR A 183 -10.77 -12.66 -10.15
CA TYR A 183 -10.05 -13.34 -9.08
C TYR A 183 -10.90 -13.37 -7.81
N HIS A 184 -10.87 -14.51 -7.11
CA HIS A 184 -11.57 -14.71 -5.86
C HIS A 184 -10.62 -14.73 -4.66
N GLY A 185 -11.14 -14.38 -3.48
CA GLY A 185 -10.39 -14.45 -2.23
C GLY A 185 -9.23 -13.46 -2.14
N ASN A 186 -8.15 -13.89 -1.49
CA ASN A 186 -6.94 -13.09 -1.27
C ASN A 186 -5.91 -13.36 -2.38
N SER A 187 -6.22 -12.97 -3.61
CA SER A 187 -5.39 -13.22 -4.79
C SER A 187 -4.12 -12.36 -4.87
N SER A 188 -3.95 -11.38 -3.98
CA SER A 188 -2.84 -10.43 -3.98
C SER A 188 -2.13 -10.40 -2.63
N TYR A 189 -0.79 -10.35 -2.64
CA TYR A 189 -0.03 -10.10 -1.42
C TYR A 189 -0.30 -8.70 -0.87
N ILE A 190 -0.40 -7.69 -1.74
CA ILE A 190 -0.74 -6.33 -1.35
C ILE A 190 -2.25 -6.18 -1.22
N THR A 191 -2.71 -5.91 0.00
CA THR A 191 -4.13 -5.61 0.26
C THR A 191 -4.47 -4.22 -0.23
N VAL A 192 -5.55 -4.06 -1.02
CA VAL A 192 -6.01 -2.74 -1.51
C VAL A 192 -7.25 -2.30 -0.76
N ALA A 193 -7.28 -1.07 -0.27
CA ALA A 193 -8.42 -0.44 0.39
C ALA A 193 -8.62 1.00 -0.10
N GLU A 194 -9.84 1.42 -0.31
CA GLU A 194 -10.18 2.84 -0.48
C GLU A 194 -10.09 3.54 0.88
N TRP A 195 -9.63 4.78 0.91
CA TRP A 195 -9.41 5.54 2.15
C TRP A 195 -10.61 5.51 3.10
N ASN A 196 -11.80 5.81 2.60
CA ASN A 196 -13.02 5.84 3.41
C ASN A 196 -13.38 4.50 4.06
N LYS A 197 -13.09 3.39 3.36
CA LYS A 197 -13.30 2.02 3.88
C LYS A 197 -12.20 1.63 4.86
N PHE A 198 -10.97 2.05 4.56
CA PHE A 198 -9.81 1.80 5.41
C PHE A 198 -9.97 2.45 6.78
N ILE A 199 -10.28 3.77 6.82
CA ILE A 199 -10.44 4.52 8.08
C ILE A 199 -11.56 3.94 8.96
N LYS A 200 -12.66 3.49 8.36
CA LYS A 200 -13.77 2.90 9.11
C LYS A 200 -13.46 1.52 9.70
N ASN A 201 -12.50 0.79 9.14
CA ASN A 201 -12.23 -0.60 9.47
C ASN A 201 -10.74 -0.94 9.48
N MET A 202 -9.88 -0.08 10.03
CA MET A 202 -8.42 -0.26 9.97
C MET A 202 -7.94 -1.58 10.55
N ASP A 203 -8.47 -1.97 11.72
CA ASP A 203 -8.10 -3.23 12.38
C ASP A 203 -8.40 -4.46 11.49
N TYR A 204 -9.51 -4.46 10.76
CA TYR A 204 -9.80 -5.48 9.76
C TYR A 204 -8.72 -5.56 8.68
N TYR A 205 -8.31 -4.41 8.11
CA TYR A 205 -7.30 -4.39 7.07
C TYR A 205 -5.92 -4.79 7.58
N PHE A 206 -5.56 -4.40 8.80
CA PHE A 206 -4.32 -4.81 9.44
C PHE A 206 -4.28 -6.33 9.64
N LYS A 207 -5.32 -6.90 10.25
CA LYS A 207 -5.43 -8.34 10.46
C LYS A 207 -5.39 -9.11 9.14
N LYS A 208 -6.14 -8.64 8.13
CA LYS A 208 -6.14 -9.24 6.79
C LYS A 208 -4.74 -9.26 6.18
N ALA A 209 -4.05 -8.13 6.17
CA ALA A 209 -2.71 -8.03 5.58
C ALA A 209 -1.68 -8.88 6.34
N ILE A 210 -1.77 -8.94 7.67
CA ILE A 210 -0.93 -9.83 8.49
C ILE A 210 -1.21 -11.31 8.19
N THR A 211 -2.46 -11.70 8.01
CA THR A 211 -2.82 -13.08 7.63
C THR A 211 -2.21 -13.43 6.28
N ILE A 212 -2.33 -12.55 5.27
CA ILE A 212 -1.72 -12.72 3.95
C ILE A 212 -0.19 -12.86 4.08
N ARG A 213 0.46 -11.98 4.85
CA ARG A 213 1.91 -12.06 5.10
C ARG A 213 2.32 -13.39 5.72
N ASN A 214 1.54 -13.91 6.65
CA ASN A 214 1.85 -15.18 7.32
C ASN A 214 1.75 -16.38 6.36
N SER A 215 0.96 -16.26 5.29
CA SER A 215 0.86 -17.22 4.18
C SER A 215 1.74 -16.85 2.99
N ILE A 216 2.88 -16.22 3.23
CA ILE A 216 3.78 -15.69 2.17
C ILE A 216 4.23 -16.76 1.16
N ALA A 217 4.34 -18.02 1.59
CA ALA A 217 4.71 -19.14 0.73
C ALA A 217 3.74 -19.35 -0.44
N ASP A 218 2.49 -18.88 -0.31
CA ASP A 218 1.45 -19.02 -1.32
C ASP A 218 1.54 -17.95 -2.43
N TYR A 219 2.45 -16.97 -2.29
CA TYR A 219 2.56 -15.83 -3.20
C TYR A 219 3.89 -15.82 -3.97
N ASN A 220 3.85 -15.38 -5.23
CA ASN A 220 5.03 -15.07 -6.03
C ASN A 220 5.46 -13.62 -5.74
N LEU A 221 6.31 -13.42 -4.73
CA LEU A 221 6.80 -12.08 -4.40
C LEU A 221 7.86 -11.60 -5.38
N SER A 222 7.80 -10.30 -5.71
CA SER A 222 8.79 -9.61 -6.52
C SER A 222 9.39 -8.44 -5.74
N GLU A 223 10.69 -8.52 -5.44
CA GLU A 223 11.46 -7.46 -4.77
C GLU A 223 12.24 -6.60 -5.78
N LYS A 224 12.16 -6.93 -7.09
CA LYS A 224 12.98 -6.30 -8.13
C LYS A 224 12.52 -4.87 -8.42
N LEU A 225 13.49 -3.98 -8.46
CA LEU A 225 13.39 -2.64 -9.05
C LEU A 225 13.91 -2.71 -10.48
N ASP A 226 13.15 -2.19 -11.44
CA ASP A 226 13.57 -2.07 -12.85
C ASP A 226 14.26 -0.74 -13.09
#